data_ba455cee793bd48af61164b00f13d885
#
_entry.id   ba455cee793bd48af61164b00f13d885
#
_cell.length_a   1.000
_cell.length_b   1.000
_cell.length_c   1.000
_cell.angle_alpha   90.00
_cell.angle_beta   90.00
_cell.angle_gamma   90.00
#
_symmetry.space_group_name_H-M   'P 1'
#
loop_
_entity.id
_entity.type
_entity.pdbx_description
1 polymer ?
#
loop_
_entity_poly.entity_id
_entity_poly.type
_entity_poly.pdbx_seq_one_letter_code
_entity_poly.pdbx_strand_id
1 'polypeptide(L)'
;MKDWCLEVWGDYACFTRPEMKVERVSYDIITPSAARAIFEAILWKPAIRWNITKIEILNPIKWVSVRRNEVGKKFTGPTTEMLNNGKGKPLGFFIEDERQQRAGLFLQDVRYRLHAWFDFIPSEERNFNNPAFSSCWADPD
;
A
#
# COMPACT_ATOMS: atom_id res chain seq x y z
N MET A 1 8.61 13.10 25.11
CA MET A 1 8.49 12.53 23.76
C MET A 1 7.83 13.57 22.89
N LYS A 2 8.27 13.78 21.65
CA LYS A 2 7.68 14.83 20.80
C LYS A 2 6.62 14.17 19.92
N ASP A 3 5.38 14.60 20.08
CA ASP A 3 4.26 14.13 19.27
C ASP A 3 4.18 14.96 17.97
N TRP A 4 3.93 14.26 16.87
CA TRP A 4 3.76 14.84 15.56
C TRP A 4 2.29 14.74 15.15
N CYS A 5 1.80 15.80 14.53
CA CYS A 5 0.45 15.85 14.02
C CYS A 5 0.50 16.20 12.53
N LEU A 6 -0.14 15.36 11.71
CA LEU A 6 -0.20 15.51 10.27
C LEU A 6 -1.65 15.50 9.82
N GLU A 7 -2.07 16.52 9.08
CA GLU A 7 -3.37 16.53 8.42
C GLU A 7 -3.21 16.10 6.97
N VAL A 8 -4.03 15.13 6.54
CA VAL A 8 -4.02 14.55 5.19
C VAL A 8 -5.43 14.53 4.62
N TRP A 9 -5.56 14.79 3.33
CA TRP A 9 -6.84 14.79 2.63
C TRP A 9 -6.68 14.36 1.18
N GLY A 10 -7.80 14.00 0.55
CA GLY A 10 -7.84 13.62 -0.86
C GLY A 10 -9.26 13.41 -1.34
N ASP A 11 -9.46 13.57 -2.64
CA ASP A 11 -10.76 13.41 -3.28
C ASP A 11 -11.23 11.96 -3.22
N TYR A 12 -10.27 11.02 -3.31
CA TYR A 12 -10.52 9.59 -3.24
C TYR A 12 -9.45 8.87 -2.42
N ALA A 13 -9.86 7.81 -1.71
CA ALA A 13 -8.95 6.90 -1.03
C ALA A 13 -9.46 5.46 -1.09
N CYS A 14 -8.53 4.51 -1.08
CA CYS A 14 -8.84 3.09 -0.99
C CYS A 14 -7.84 2.38 -0.08
N PHE A 15 -8.31 2.04 1.10
CA PHE A 15 -7.56 1.21 2.07
C PHE A 15 -8.06 -0.22 1.90
N THR A 16 -7.52 -0.90 0.90
CA THR A 16 -8.03 -2.18 0.39
C THR A 16 -8.08 -3.24 1.49
N ARG A 17 -9.24 -3.88 1.64
CA ARG A 17 -9.41 -5.06 2.48
C ARG A 17 -8.66 -6.24 1.87
N PRO A 18 -7.88 -7.03 2.65
CA PRO A 18 -7.09 -8.13 2.11
C PRO A 18 -7.91 -9.19 1.37
N GLU A 19 -9.13 -9.46 1.84
CA GLU A 19 -10.08 -10.40 1.24
C GLU A 19 -10.68 -9.90 -0.08
N MET A 20 -10.63 -8.59 -0.35
CA MET A 20 -11.22 -7.93 -1.53
C MET A 20 -10.14 -7.30 -2.42
N LYS A 21 -9.12 -8.07 -2.78
CA LYS A 21 -7.97 -7.58 -3.57
C LYS A 21 -8.31 -7.34 -5.04
N VAL A 22 -9.21 -8.12 -5.61
CA VAL A 22 -9.55 -8.10 -7.04
C VAL A 22 -10.57 -7.01 -7.33
N GLU A 23 -11.73 -7.08 -6.71
CA GLU A 23 -12.71 -5.99 -6.68
C GLU A 23 -12.48 -5.21 -5.39
N ARG A 24 -11.67 -4.17 -5.48
CA ARG A 24 -11.16 -3.50 -4.29
C ARG A 24 -12.27 -2.82 -3.50
N VAL A 25 -12.40 -3.24 -2.25
CA VAL A 25 -13.27 -2.58 -1.27
C VAL A 25 -12.40 -1.97 -0.18
N SER A 26 -12.58 -0.69 0.06
CA SER A 26 -11.86 0.01 1.11
C SER A 26 -12.35 -0.39 2.50
N TYR A 27 -11.52 -0.24 3.53
CA TYR A 27 -11.97 -0.05 4.89
C TYR A 27 -12.72 1.28 5.02
N ASP A 28 -13.56 1.41 6.05
CA ASP A 28 -14.36 2.62 6.29
C ASP A 28 -13.50 3.86 6.56
N ILE A 29 -12.31 3.68 7.09
CA ILE A 29 -11.34 4.73 7.42
C ILE A 29 -9.93 4.27 7.09
N ILE A 30 -8.97 5.20 7.16
CA ILE A 30 -7.55 4.89 7.05
C ILE A 30 -7.13 3.89 8.14
N THR A 31 -6.37 2.86 7.76
CA THR A 31 -5.82 1.90 8.71
C THR A 31 -4.57 2.47 9.42
N PRO A 32 -4.26 2.03 10.64
CA PRO A 32 -3.04 2.44 11.34
C PRO A 32 -1.76 2.16 10.53
N SER A 33 -1.72 1.06 9.79
CA SER A 33 -0.59 0.72 8.91
C SER A 33 -0.47 1.70 7.74
N ALA A 34 -1.58 2.08 7.10
CA ALA A 34 -1.56 3.08 6.04
C ALA A 34 -1.18 4.47 6.57
N ALA A 35 -1.67 4.84 7.76
CA ALA A 35 -1.29 6.09 8.42
C ALA A 35 0.23 6.12 8.72
N ARG A 36 0.79 5.02 9.22
CA ARG A 36 2.24 4.89 9.41
C ARG A 36 3.00 5.03 8.11
N ALA A 37 2.55 4.38 7.03
CA ALA A 37 3.20 4.47 5.73
C ALA A 37 3.23 5.90 5.18
N ILE A 38 2.25 6.75 5.49
CA ILE A 38 2.27 8.17 5.12
C ILE A 38 3.40 8.90 5.83
N PHE A 39 3.59 8.70 7.13
CA PHE A 39 4.72 9.28 7.86
C PHE A 39 6.06 8.76 7.34
N GLU A 40 6.16 7.47 7.04
CA GLU A 40 7.36 6.84 6.46
C GLU A 40 7.67 7.37 5.06
N ALA A 41 6.66 7.70 4.26
CA ALA A 41 6.84 8.32 2.94
C ALA A 41 7.42 9.74 3.04
N ILE A 42 7.14 10.47 4.13
CA ILE A 42 7.69 11.80 4.38
C ILE A 42 9.10 11.70 4.96
N LEU A 43 9.26 10.88 5.98
CA LEU A 43 10.53 10.67 6.66
C LEU A 43 10.67 9.19 7.08
N TRP A 44 11.55 8.48 6.39
CA TRP A 44 11.96 7.14 6.76
C TRP A 44 13.49 7.05 6.91
N LYS A 45 13.91 6.41 7.99
CA LYS A 45 15.32 6.01 8.21
C LYS A 45 15.34 4.66 8.92
N PRO A 46 16.35 3.80 8.68
CA PRO A 46 16.50 2.53 9.40
C PRO A 46 16.56 2.68 10.93
N ALA A 47 16.91 3.88 11.40
CA ALA A 47 17.07 4.21 12.81
C ALA A 47 15.77 4.61 13.50
N ILE A 48 14.64 4.73 12.81
CA ILE A 48 13.39 5.19 13.40
C ILE A 48 12.23 4.24 13.06
N ARG A 49 11.29 4.15 13.99
CA ARG A 49 10.01 3.45 13.82
C ARG A 49 8.88 4.38 14.21
N TRP A 50 7.98 4.65 13.28
CA TRP A 50 6.79 5.44 13.53
C TRP A 50 5.71 4.64 14.24
N ASN A 51 5.09 5.23 15.26
CA ASN A 51 4.00 4.69 16.04
C ASN A 51 2.80 5.63 15.95
N ILE A 52 1.69 5.14 15.43
CA ILE A 52 0.45 5.92 15.34
C ILE A 52 -0.28 5.83 16.68
N THR A 53 -0.61 6.97 17.26
CA THR A 53 -1.28 7.07 18.56
C THR A 53 -2.76 7.38 18.44
N LYS A 54 -3.14 8.20 17.44
CA LYS A 54 -4.51 8.64 17.27
C LYS A 54 -4.80 8.94 15.80
N ILE A 55 -5.99 8.63 15.35
CA ILE A 55 -6.54 8.99 14.05
C ILE A 55 -7.85 9.74 14.29
N GLU A 56 -7.94 10.98 13.83
CA GLU A 56 -9.15 11.79 13.87
C GLU A 56 -9.76 11.84 12.46
N ILE A 57 -11.05 11.55 12.36
CA ILE A 57 -11.82 11.62 11.13
C ILE A 57 -12.43 13.01 11.06
N LEU A 58 -12.03 13.83 10.07
CA LEU A 58 -12.46 15.23 9.95
C LEU A 58 -13.65 15.39 8.99
N ASN A 59 -13.78 14.50 8.00
CA ASN A 59 -14.91 14.48 7.07
C ASN A 59 -15.79 13.25 7.29
N PRO A 60 -17.09 13.33 7.03
CA PRO A 60 -17.97 12.17 7.10
C PRO A 60 -17.57 11.10 6.10
N ILE A 61 -17.79 9.83 6.46
CA ILE A 61 -17.49 8.69 5.59
C ILE A 61 -18.46 8.68 4.41
N LYS A 62 -17.93 8.82 3.21
CA LYS A 62 -18.68 8.75 1.96
C LYS A 62 -18.12 7.68 1.06
N TRP A 63 -18.98 6.87 0.49
CA TRP A 63 -18.63 5.78 -0.42
C TRP A 63 -18.92 6.15 -1.86
N VAL A 64 -18.03 5.72 -2.76
CA VAL A 64 -18.21 5.86 -4.20
C VAL A 64 -17.83 4.57 -4.90
N SER A 65 -18.66 4.13 -5.84
CA SER A 65 -18.36 2.99 -6.70
C SER A 65 -17.63 3.49 -7.95
N VAL A 66 -16.47 2.92 -8.23
CA VAL A 66 -15.64 3.27 -9.39
C VAL A 66 -15.41 2.04 -10.24
N ARG A 67 -15.66 2.13 -11.54
CA ARG A 67 -15.27 1.12 -12.53
C ARG A 67 -13.93 1.50 -13.12
N ARG A 68 -13.01 0.55 -13.14
CA ARG A 68 -11.64 0.74 -13.64
C ARG A 68 -11.32 -0.32 -14.67
N ASN A 69 -10.57 0.09 -15.71
CA ASN A 69 -9.96 -0.84 -16.64
C ASN A 69 -8.64 -1.32 -16.05
N GLU A 70 -8.52 -2.61 -15.84
CA GLU A 70 -7.30 -3.26 -15.35
C GLU A 70 -6.80 -4.28 -16.37
N VAL A 71 -5.58 -4.74 -16.20
CA VAL A 71 -4.98 -5.80 -17.00
C VAL A 71 -5.40 -7.14 -16.43
N GLY A 72 -6.07 -7.98 -17.23
CA GLY A 72 -6.53 -9.31 -16.82
C GLY A 72 -5.42 -10.36 -16.75
N LYS A 73 -4.25 -10.07 -17.34
CA LYS A 73 -3.14 -11.00 -17.49
C LYS A 73 -1.94 -10.61 -16.64
N LYS A 74 -1.34 -11.60 -16.02
CA LYS A 74 -0.07 -11.41 -15.31
C LYS A 74 1.08 -11.41 -16.31
N PHE A 75 1.94 -10.39 -16.25
CA PHE A 75 3.17 -10.37 -17.03
C PHE A 75 4.09 -11.50 -16.56
N THR A 76 4.52 -12.33 -17.52
CA THR A 76 5.54 -13.37 -17.30
C THR A 76 6.86 -12.86 -17.84
N GLY A 77 7.88 -12.81 -17.00
CA GLY A 77 9.23 -12.41 -17.41
C GLY A 77 9.83 -13.39 -18.44
N PRO A 78 11.00 -13.05 -19.00
CA PRO A 78 11.67 -13.91 -19.95
C PRO A 78 12.06 -15.25 -19.30
N THR A 79 11.91 -16.34 -20.05
CA THR A 79 12.41 -17.65 -19.63
C THR A 79 13.93 -17.73 -19.82
N THR A 80 14.60 -18.66 -19.13
CA THR A 80 16.04 -18.91 -19.28
C THR A 80 16.43 -19.19 -20.74
N GLU A 81 15.57 -19.90 -21.49
CA GLU A 81 15.78 -20.16 -22.92
C GLU A 81 15.75 -18.89 -23.76
N MET A 82 14.84 -17.99 -23.46
CA MET A 82 14.75 -16.67 -24.15
C MET A 82 15.99 -15.82 -23.87
N LEU A 83 16.50 -15.86 -22.64
CA LEU A 83 17.70 -15.13 -22.24
C LEU A 83 18.96 -15.70 -22.95
N ASN A 84 19.05 -17.02 -23.09
CA ASN A 84 20.23 -17.68 -23.66
C ASN A 84 20.24 -17.69 -25.19
N ASN A 85 19.08 -17.88 -25.82
CA ASN A 85 18.98 -18.14 -27.26
C ASN A 85 18.29 -17.05 -28.05
N GLY A 86 17.74 -16.03 -27.41
CA GLY A 86 16.99 -14.94 -28.06
C GLY A 86 15.70 -15.41 -28.77
N LYS A 87 15.32 -16.70 -28.62
CA LYS A 87 14.13 -17.29 -29.24
C LYS A 87 13.02 -17.45 -28.22
N GLY A 88 11.82 -17.00 -28.55
CA GLY A 88 10.66 -17.13 -27.68
C GLY A 88 9.46 -16.32 -28.12
N LYS A 89 8.38 -16.37 -27.34
CA LYS A 89 7.19 -15.55 -27.57
C LYS A 89 7.52 -14.08 -27.27
N PRO A 90 6.85 -13.11 -27.93
CA PRO A 90 7.05 -11.70 -27.63
C PRO A 90 6.84 -11.42 -26.15
N LEU A 91 7.77 -10.67 -25.54
CA LEU A 91 7.70 -10.20 -24.16
C LEU A 91 6.80 -8.97 -24.09
N GLY A 92 5.52 -9.18 -24.17
CA GLY A 92 4.56 -8.10 -24.09
C GLY A 92 3.18 -8.54 -24.57
N PHE A 93 2.20 -7.73 -24.25
CA PHE A 93 0.84 -7.85 -24.75
C PHE A 93 0.23 -6.45 -24.80
N PHE A 94 -0.73 -6.26 -25.68
CA PHE A 94 -1.45 -5.01 -25.77
C PHE A 94 -2.57 -4.96 -24.74
N ILE A 95 -2.75 -3.80 -24.13
CA ILE A 95 -3.78 -3.60 -23.10
C ILE A 95 -5.20 -3.80 -23.65
N GLU A 96 -5.38 -3.51 -24.93
CA GLU A 96 -6.65 -3.65 -25.64
C GLU A 96 -7.14 -5.10 -25.65
N ASP A 97 -6.21 -6.08 -25.76
CA ASP A 97 -6.53 -7.50 -25.83
C ASP A 97 -6.78 -8.11 -24.45
N GLU A 98 -6.20 -7.52 -23.39
CA GLU A 98 -6.22 -8.05 -22.03
C GLU A 98 -6.93 -7.12 -21.04
N ARG A 99 -7.72 -6.19 -21.56
CA ARG A 99 -8.49 -5.25 -20.72
C ARG A 99 -9.61 -5.96 -19.99
N GLN A 100 -9.66 -5.76 -18.67
CA GLN A 100 -10.73 -6.25 -17.83
C GLN A 100 -11.31 -5.12 -17.00
N GLN A 101 -12.64 -4.94 -17.06
CA GLN A 101 -13.33 -4.01 -16.18
C GLN A 101 -13.51 -4.63 -14.79
N ARG A 102 -13.16 -3.85 -13.76
CA ARG A 102 -13.38 -4.22 -12.37
C ARG A 102 -14.02 -3.07 -11.61
N ALA A 103 -15.04 -3.40 -10.83
CA ALA A 103 -15.65 -2.45 -9.91
C ALA A 103 -14.81 -2.35 -8.62
N GLY A 104 -14.83 -1.19 -8.00
CA GLY A 104 -14.26 -1.00 -6.68
C GLY A 104 -15.14 -0.05 -5.87
N LEU A 105 -15.11 -0.22 -4.55
CA LEU A 105 -15.82 0.64 -3.61
C LEU A 105 -14.78 1.44 -2.80
N PHE A 106 -14.74 2.74 -3.06
CA PHE A 106 -13.75 3.67 -2.52
C PHE A 106 -14.38 4.68 -1.58
N LEU A 107 -13.54 5.32 -0.79
CA LEU A 107 -13.93 6.48 0.00
C LEU A 107 -13.78 7.74 -0.83
N GLN A 108 -14.71 8.68 -0.67
CA GLN A 108 -14.72 9.99 -1.31
C GLN A 108 -14.55 11.10 -0.29
N ASP A 109 -13.82 12.15 -0.66
CA ASP A 109 -13.65 13.38 0.13
C ASP A 109 -13.12 13.07 1.55
N VAL A 110 -12.01 12.32 1.61
CA VAL A 110 -11.42 11.91 2.88
C VAL A 110 -10.56 13.01 3.48
N ARG A 111 -10.63 13.15 4.81
CA ARG A 111 -9.78 14.06 5.57
C ARG A 111 -9.52 13.50 6.95
N TYR A 112 -8.24 13.34 7.30
CA TYR A 112 -7.80 12.76 8.55
C TYR A 112 -6.75 13.64 9.22
N ARG A 113 -6.73 13.62 10.55
CA ARG A 113 -5.61 14.14 11.34
C ARG A 113 -4.97 12.95 12.05
N LEU A 114 -3.70 12.73 11.74
CA LEU A 114 -2.91 11.60 12.20
C LEU A 114 -1.93 12.08 13.27
N HIS A 115 -1.94 11.43 14.42
CA HIS A 115 -0.99 11.68 15.51
C HIS A 115 -0.03 10.53 15.62
N ALA A 116 1.26 10.85 15.70
CA ALA A 116 2.31 9.85 15.76
C ALA A 116 3.53 10.36 16.51
N TRP A 117 4.31 9.45 17.02
CA TRP A 117 5.67 9.68 17.52
C TRP A 117 6.59 8.59 16.96
N PHE A 118 7.88 8.75 17.08
CA PHE A 118 8.82 7.73 16.62
C PHE A 118 9.81 7.33 17.72
N ASP A 119 10.17 6.05 17.68
CA ASP A 119 11.24 5.47 18.48
C ASP A 119 12.54 5.44 17.68
N PHE A 120 13.65 5.54 18.39
CA PHE A 120 14.96 5.21 17.84
C PHE A 120 15.22 3.72 17.97
N ILE A 121 15.57 3.08 16.87
CA ILE A 121 15.99 1.69 16.82
C ILE A 121 17.52 1.64 17.04
N PRO A 122 18.02 0.92 18.09
CA PRO A 122 19.44 0.73 18.32
C PRO A 122 20.14 0.13 17.10
N SER A 123 21.43 0.46 16.91
CA SER A 123 22.21 -0.01 15.75
C SER A 123 22.26 -1.53 15.62
N GLU A 124 22.25 -2.24 16.73
CA GLU A 124 22.26 -3.70 16.82
C GLU A 124 20.97 -4.35 16.30
N GLU A 125 19.84 -3.65 16.44
CA GLU A 125 18.51 -4.11 15.96
C GLU A 125 18.22 -3.73 14.52
N ARG A 126 19.05 -2.87 13.89
CA ARG A 126 18.85 -2.38 12.50
C ARG A 126 19.28 -3.38 11.43
N ASN A 127 19.71 -4.56 11.81
CA ASN A 127 20.23 -5.55 10.88
C ASN A 127 19.05 -6.12 10.04
N PHE A 128 19.01 -5.81 8.73
CA PHE A 128 17.99 -6.26 7.78
C PHE A 128 17.90 -7.80 7.67
N ASN A 129 18.92 -8.51 8.17
CA ASN A 129 18.94 -9.98 8.24
C ASN A 129 18.44 -10.53 9.58
N ASN A 130 17.98 -9.67 10.50
CA ASN A 130 17.40 -10.15 11.76
C ASN A 130 15.98 -10.68 11.50
N PRO A 131 15.69 -11.96 11.78
CA PRO A 131 14.38 -12.57 11.56
C PRO A 131 13.24 -11.84 12.31
N ALA A 132 13.53 -11.14 13.40
CA ALA A 132 12.56 -10.27 14.09
C ALA A 132 12.12 -9.05 13.25
N PHE A 133 12.92 -8.65 12.24
CA PHE A 133 12.56 -7.57 11.31
C PHE A 133 11.78 -8.08 10.10
N SER A 134 12.01 -9.31 9.68
CA SER A 134 11.28 -9.95 8.58
C SER A 134 9.85 -10.35 8.97
N SER A 135 9.59 -10.62 10.24
CA SER A 135 8.26 -11.00 10.74
C SER A 135 7.23 -9.85 10.74
N CYS A 136 7.68 -8.58 10.67
CA CYS A 136 6.75 -7.45 10.51
C CYS A 136 6.21 -7.29 9.09
N TRP A 137 6.81 -7.96 8.10
CA TRP A 137 6.46 -7.89 6.68
C TRP A 137 6.13 -9.28 6.10
N ALA A 138 6.22 -10.33 6.88
CA ALA A 138 5.69 -11.62 6.48
C ALA A 138 4.17 -11.50 6.42
N ASP A 139 3.63 -11.54 5.20
CA ASP A 139 2.20 -11.75 5.00
C ASP A 139 1.80 -13.02 5.78
N PRO A 140 0.78 -12.97 6.62
CA PRO A 140 0.18 -14.20 7.08
C PRO A 140 -0.42 -14.91 5.86
N ASP A 141 0.00 -16.17 5.63
CA ASP A 141 -0.55 -17.08 4.64
C ASP A 141 -2.09 -17.13 4.66
#